data_9e3ca6a1e294aeedf97acc95861ed845
#
_entry.id   9e3ca6a1e294aeedf97acc95861ed845
#
_cell.length_a   1.000
_cell.length_b   1.000
_cell.length_c   1.000
_cell.angle_alpha   90.00
_cell.angle_beta   90.00
_cell.angle_gamma   90.00
#
_symmetry.space_group_name_H-M   'P 1'
#
loop_
_entity.id
_entity.type
_entity.pdbx_description
1 polymer ?
#
loop_
_entity_poly.entity_id
_entity_poly.type
_entity_poly.pdbx_seq_one_letter_code
_entity_poly.pdbx_strand_id
1 'polypeptide(L)'
;MEKEKVVVFVDYANISRTAREKRYRLDYHDLLQYVGEERFLIDAHCYVPINPRNEHRLDGVVEELWRSGYIVTTKMGTIAGGTYKCNFDVEIAMDVLKVAYQVKPDIIVLASGDSDFVPLIQEVRKSGIRVEVAAFEENAGMDILLKCSGFIDLAVYYEGYLAAQNGEQDED
;
A
#
# COMPACT_ATOMS: atom_id res chain seq x y z
N MET A 1 1.03 25.65 11.46
CA MET A 1 0.18 24.54 11.90
C MET A 1 0.99 23.24 11.82
N GLU A 2 0.91 22.41 12.82
CA GLU A 2 1.61 21.13 12.82
C GLU A 2 0.94 20.18 11.79
N LYS A 3 1.77 19.53 10.98
CA LYS A 3 1.26 18.57 9.98
C LYS A 3 0.84 17.26 10.63
N GLU A 4 -0.22 16.65 10.15
CA GLU A 4 -0.63 15.33 10.58
C GLU A 4 0.45 14.29 10.22
N LYS A 5 0.76 13.41 11.17
CA LYS A 5 1.77 12.37 11.02
C LYS A 5 1.15 11.13 10.38
N VAL A 6 1.78 10.61 9.34
CA VAL A 6 1.29 9.45 8.60
C VAL A 6 2.36 8.36 8.49
N VAL A 7 1.93 7.11 8.60
CA VAL A 7 2.71 5.91 8.26
C VAL A 7 1.96 5.14 7.19
N VAL A 8 2.67 4.67 6.17
CA VAL A 8 2.11 4.00 5.01
C VAL A 8 2.54 2.53 4.99
N PHE A 9 1.59 1.63 4.71
CA PHE A 9 1.81 0.19 4.56
C PHE A 9 1.26 -0.27 3.22
N VAL A 10 2.10 -0.83 2.37
CA VAL A 10 1.72 -1.28 1.03
C VAL A 10 1.81 -2.80 0.93
N ASP A 11 0.67 -3.44 0.71
CA ASP A 11 0.56 -4.84 0.31
C ASP A 11 0.80 -4.91 -1.21
N TYR A 12 2.07 -5.07 -1.59
CA TYR A 12 2.49 -4.98 -2.97
C TYR A 12 1.76 -5.98 -3.87
N ALA A 13 1.60 -7.24 -3.43
CA ALA A 13 0.97 -8.27 -4.24
C ALA A 13 -0.49 -7.95 -4.55
N ASN A 14 -1.24 -7.44 -3.57
CA ASN A 14 -2.64 -7.07 -3.75
C ASN A 14 -2.79 -5.92 -4.75
N ILE A 15 -2.02 -4.85 -4.55
CA ILE A 15 -2.10 -3.65 -5.39
C ILE A 15 -1.55 -3.92 -6.80
N SER A 16 -0.38 -4.55 -6.91
CA SER A 16 0.27 -4.78 -8.21
C SER A 16 -0.50 -5.75 -9.11
N ARG A 17 -1.16 -6.75 -8.52
CA ARG A 17 -1.97 -7.70 -9.27
C ARG A 17 -3.11 -6.98 -10.01
N THR A 18 -3.87 -6.15 -9.29
CA THR A 18 -4.98 -5.42 -9.89
C THR A 18 -4.50 -4.36 -10.87
N ALA A 19 -3.43 -3.64 -10.53
CA ALA A 19 -2.84 -2.67 -11.45
C ALA A 19 -2.45 -3.34 -12.77
N ARG A 20 -1.86 -4.52 -12.71
CA ARG A 20 -1.46 -5.29 -13.89
C ARG A 20 -2.66 -5.74 -14.72
N GLU A 21 -3.73 -6.20 -14.08
CA GLU A 21 -4.99 -6.57 -14.76
C GLU A 21 -5.60 -5.38 -15.51
N LYS A 22 -5.49 -4.18 -14.93
CA LYS A 22 -5.94 -2.93 -15.53
C LYS A 22 -4.94 -2.33 -16.52
N ARG A 23 -3.76 -2.92 -16.68
CA ARG A 23 -2.62 -2.40 -17.47
C ARG A 23 -2.13 -1.04 -16.98
N TYR A 24 -2.24 -0.78 -15.70
CA TYR A 24 -1.69 0.40 -15.04
C TYR A 24 -0.25 0.15 -14.61
N ARG A 25 0.60 1.13 -14.82
CA ARG A 25 1.98 1.15 -14.33
C ARG A 25 2.07 2.14 -13.18
N LEU A 26 1.88 1.65 -11.97
CA LEU A 26 1.95 2.50 -10.79
C LEU A 26 3.40 2.94 -10.55
N ASP A 27 3.56 4.24 -10.34
CA ASP A 27 4.78 4.83 -9.82
C ASP A 27 4.65 4.91 -8.31
N TYR A 28 5.32 4.01 -7.59
CA TYR A 28 5.22 3.94 -6.13
C TYR A 28 5.90 5.11 -5.43
N HIS A 29 6.85 5.77 -6.07
CA HIS A 29 7.42 7.01 -5.56
C HIS A 29 6.38 8.13 -5.59
N ASP A 30 5.74 8.33 -6.74
CA ASP A 30 4.68 9.33 -6.90
C ASP A 30 3.48 9.04 -5.99
N LEU A 31 3.08 7.77 -5.86
CA LEU A 31 2.02 7.36 -4.94
C LEU A 31 2.35 7.77 -3.50
N LEU A 32 3.60 7.57 -3.07
CA LEU A 32 4.03 7.95 -1.74
C LEU A 32 3.98 9.47 -1.54
N GLN A 33 4.36 10.24 -2.55
CA GLN A 33 4.21 11.70 -2.54
C GLN A 33 2.74 12.10 -2.44
N TYR A 34 1.87 11.45 -3.18
CA TYR A 34 0.44 11.74 -3.19
C TYR A 34 -0.22 11.49 -1.83
N VAL A 35 0.01 10.32 -1.22
CA VAL A 35 -0.60 10.00 0.09
C VAL A 35 0.04 10.78 1.24
N GLY A 36 1.27 11.25 1.06
CA GLY A 36 1.99 12.08 2.04
C GLY A 36 1.82 13.59 1.84
N GLU A 37 1.07 14.02 0.81
CA GLU A 37 0.92 15.45 0.50
C GLU A 37 0.35 16.22 1.68
N GLU A 38 1.00 17.34 2.02
CA GLU A 38 0.66 18.19 3.17
C GLU A 38 0.74 17.49 4.54
N ARG A 39 1.27 16.30 4.61
CA ARG A 39 1.45 15.49 5.82
C ARG A 39 2.93 15.33 6.16
N PHE A 40 3.21 14.89 7.38
CA PHE A 40 4.54 14.46 7.79
C PHE A 40 4.63 12.94 7.70
N LEU A 41 5.32 12.46 6.66
CA LEU A 41 5.55 11.03 6.48
C LEU A 41 6.62 10.55 7.48
N ILE A 42 6.23 9.71 8.43
CA ILE A 42 7.16 9.10 9.39
C ILE A 42 7.93 7.97 8.70
N ASP A 43 7.20 6.97 8.20
CA ASP A 43 7.76 5.80 7.52
C ASP A 43 6.78 5.28 6.47
N ALA A 44 7.31 4.57 5.48
CA ALA A 44 6.54 3.82 4.50
C ALA A 44 7.09 2.40 4.41
N HIS A 45 6.20 1.42 4.52
CA HIS A 45 6.53 0.00 4.45
C HIS A 45 5.91 -0.63 3.21
N CYS A 46 6.66 -1.49 2.54
CA CYS A 46 6.16 -2.26 1.40
C CYS A 46 6.55 -3.73 1.55
N TYR A 47 5.58 -4.62 1.36
CA TYR A 47 5.72 -6.05 1.57
C TYR A 47 5.67 -6.75 0.22
N VAL A 48 6.80 -7.36 -0.18
CA VAL A 48 7.00 -7.93 -1.51
C VAL A 48 7.22 -9.43 -1.42
N PRO A 49 6.30 -10.26 -1.95
CA PRO A 49 6.46 -11.71 -1.94
C PRO A 49 7.46 -12.16 -3.01
N ILE A 50 8.28 -13.14 -2.67
CA ILE A 50 9.25 -13.73 -3.57
C ILE A 50 8.79 -15.13 -3.97
N ASN A 51 8.63 -15.37 -5.27
CA ASN A 51 8.27 -16.67 -5.79
C ASN A 51 9.54 -17.54 -5.91
N PRO A 52 9.61 -18.70 -5.23
CA PRO A 52 10.79 -19.56 -5.28
C PRO A 52 11.07 -20.12 -6.68
N ARG A 53 10.09 -20.14 -7.58
CA ARG A 53 10.31 -20.55 -8.99
C ARG A 53 11.08 -19.51 -9.79
N ASN A 54 11.07 -18.25 -9.36
CA ASN A 54 11.76 -17.14 -10.00
C ASN A 54 12.10 -16.07 -8.97
N GLU A 55 13.05 -16.39 -8.09
CA GLU A 55 13.38 -15.59 -6.91
C GLU A 55 13.99 -14.22 -7.23
N HIS A 56 14.56 -14.04 -8.42
CA HIS A 56 15.19 -12.77 -8.82
C HIS A 56 14.30 -11.87 -9.67
N ARG A 57 13.08 -12.31 -9.97
CA ARG A 57 12.15 -11.56 -10.84
C ARG A 57 11.86 -10.15 -10.33
N LEU A 58 11.75 -9.97 -9.03
CA LEU A 58 11.36 -8.70 -8.42
C LEU A 58 12.55 -7.93 -7.81
N ASP A 59 13.79 -8.33 -8.06
CA ASP A 59 14.98 -7.65 -7.53
C ASP A 59 15.00 -6.17 -7.91
N GLY A 60 14.71 -5.86 -9.17
CA GLY A 60 14.63 -4.48 -9.64
C GLY A 60 13.50 -3.68 -8.99
N VAL A 61 12.36 -4.31 -8.75
CA VAL A 61 11.23 -3.69 -8.04
C VAL A 61 11.60 -3.38 -6.60
N VAL A 62 12.23 -4.32 -5.91
CA VAL A 62 12.69 -4.13 -4.52
C VAL A 62 13.67 -2.96 -4.43
N GLU A 63 14.64 -2.89 -5.35
CA GLU A 63 15.60 -1.79 -5.38
C GLU A 63 14.92 -0.44 -5.65
N GLU A 64 13.99 -0.39 -6.60
CA GLU A 64 13.24 0.83 -6.92
C GLU A 64 12.39 1.31 -5.73
N LEU A 65 11.71 0.40 -5.05
CA LEU A 65 10.93 0.71 -3.84
C LEU A 65 11.82 1.26 -2.73
N TRP A 66 12.96 0.64 -2.49
CA TRP A 66 13.92 1.11 -1.50
C TRP A 66 14.44 2.51 -1.83
N ARG A 67 14.79 2.76 -3.10
CA ARG A 67 15.24 4.10 -3.54
C ARG A 67 14.14 5.15 -3.44
N SER A 68 12.88 4.74 -3.53
CA SER A 68 11.72 5.62 -3.39
C SER A 68 11.39 5.98 -1.95
N GLY A 69 12.05 5.37 -0.97
CA GLY A 69 11.87 5.68 0.45
C GLY A 69 11.07 4.64 1.24
N TYR A 70 10.77 3.49 0.66
CA TYR A 70 10.10 2.41 1.38
C TYR A 70 11.08 1.55 2.17
N ILE A 71 10.64 1.12 3.35
CA ILE A 71 11.23 -0.01 4.07
C ILE A 71 10.63 -1.26 3.45
N VAL A 72 11.44 -2.04 2.74
CA VAL A 72 10.96 -3.21 2.00
C VAL A 72 11.16 -4.46 2.81
N THR A 73 10.08 -5.21 3.03
CA THR A 73 10.10 -6.54 3.64
C THR A 73 9.80 -7.58 2.57
N THR A 74 10.69 -8.53 2.41
CA THR A 74 10.51 -9.65 1.48
C THR A 74 10.33 -10.96 2.24
N LYS A 75 9.59 -11.88 1.64
CA LYS A 75 9.40 -13.23 2.16
C LYS A 75 9.31 -14.20 1.00
N MET A 76 10.05 -15.32 1.11
CA MET A 76 9.92 -16.42 0.16
C MET A 76 8.58 -17.11 0.37
N GLY A 77 7.78 -17.21 -0.67
CA GLY A 77 6.52 -17.97 -0.65
C GLY A 77 6.75 -19.47 -0.62
N THR A 78 5.68 -20.20 -0.50
CA THR A 78 5.68 -21.66 -0.49
C THR A 78 4.98 -22.22 -1.73
N ILE A 79 5.41 -23.40 -2.14
CA ILE A 79 4.74 -24.17 -3.19
C ILE A 79 4.24 -25.46 -2.56
N ALA A 80 2.92 -25.65 -2.54
CA ALA A 80 2.26 -26.82 -2.02
C ALA A 80 1.25 -27.34 -3.04
N GLY A 81 1.35 -28.62 -3.43
CA GLY A 81 0.49 -29.21 -4.45
C GLY A 81 0.54 -28.49 -5.80
N GLY A 82 1.72 -27.97 -6.19
CA GLY A 82 1.91 -27.21 -7.41
C GLY A 82 1.41 -25.75 -7.35
N THR A 83 0.81 -25.32 -6.25
CA THR A 83 0.25 -23.98 -6.07
C THR A 83 1.19 -23.11 -5.24
N TYR A 84 1.52 -21.94 -5.78
CA TYR A 84 2.28 -20.90 -5.07
C TYR A 84 1.38 -20.17 -4.09
N LYS A 85 1.85 -19.98 -2.87
CA LYS A 85 1.17 -19.21 -1.82
C LYS A 85 2.16 -18.31 -1.10
N CYS A 86 1.81 -17.06 -0.97
CA CYS A 86 2.50 -16.09 -0.12
C CYS A 86 1.56 -14.95 0.21
N ASN A 87 1.36 -14.68 1.49
CA ASN A 87 0.70 -13.46 1.92
C ASN A 87 1.42 -12.88 3.13
N PHE A 88 1.21 -11.60 3.39
CA PHE A 88 1.81 -10.86 4.48
C PHE A 88 0.77 -10.41 5.52
N ASP A 89 -0.40 -11.04 5.57
CA ASP A 89 -1.51 -10.57 6.41
C ASP A 89 -1.10 -10.47 7.89
N VAL A 90 -0.41 -11.49 8.40
CA VAL A 90 0.05 -11.50 9.80
C VAL A 90 1.16 -10.46 10.01
N GLU A 91 2.15 -10.40 9.14
CA GLU A 91 3.27 -9.46 9.25
C GLU A 91 2.78 -8.01 9.18
N ILE A 92 1.90 -7.70 8.24
CA ILE A 92 1.30 -6.37 8.12
C ILE A 92 0.48 -6.05 9.38
N ALA A 93 -0.37 -6.97 9.83
CA ALA A 93 -1.19 -6.74 11.01
C ALA A 93 -0.33 -6.47 12.26
N MET A 94 0.73 -7.24 12.46
CA MET A 94 1.66 -7.04 13.58
C MET A 94 2.36 -5.69 13.50
N ASP A 95 2.89 -5.33 12.33
CA ASP A 95 3.62 -4.08 12.15
C ASP A 95 2.70 -2.86 12.29
N VAL A 96 1.49 -2.93 11.75
CA VAL A 96 0.48 -1.86 11.89
C VAL A 96 0.11 -1.66 13.36
N LEU A 97 -0.14 -2.73 14.10
CA LEU A 97 -0.47 -2.65 15.53
C LEU A 97 0.68 -2.08 16.36
N LYS A 98 1.93 -2.49 16.08
CA LYS A 98 3.11 -1.93 16.74
C LYS A 98 3.21 -0.43 16.51
N VAL A 99 3.05 0.01 15.26
CA VAL A 99 3.07 1.45 14.92
C VAL A 99 1.93 2.19 15.61
N ALA A 100 0.71 1.63 15.60
CA ALA A 100 -0.44 2.24 16.24
C ALA A 100 -0.22 2.46 17.74
N TYR A 101 0.38 1.51 18.44
CA TYR A 101 0.54 1.57 19.89
C TYR A 101 1.84 2.23 20.35
N GLN A 102 2.91 2.16 19.56
CA GLN A 102 4.22 2.68 19.93
C GLN A 102 4.52 4.05 19.32
N VAL A 103 4.19 4.25 18.05
CA VAL A 103 4.44 5.49 17.32
C VAL A 103 3.27 6.46 17.46
N LYS A 104 2.05 5.94 17.45
CA LYS A 104 0.80 6.71 17.56
C LYS A 104 0.70 7.84 16.52
N PRO A 105 0.79 7.51 15.22
CA PRO A 105 0.60 8.51 14.18
C PRO A 105 -0.85 9.01 14.18
N ASP A 106 -1.11 10.10 13.48
CA ASP A 106 -2.48 10.61 13.29
C ASP A 106 -3.23 9.76 12.26
N ILE A 107 -2.50 9.28 11.25
CA ILE A 107 -3.05 8.54 10.11
C ILE A 107 -2.19 7.32 9.82
N ILE A 108 -2.84 6.19 9.56
CA ILE A 108 -2.23 5.03 8.92
C ILE A 108 -2.89 4.87 7.55
N VAL A 109 -2.08 4.80 6.50
CA VAL A 109 -2.54 4.45 5.16
C VAL A 109 -2.22 2.98 4.91
N LEU A 110 -3.25 2.19 4.65
CA LEU A 110 -3.13 0.79 4.28
C LEU A 110 -3.48 0.64 2.79
N ALA A 111 -2.49 0.34 1.98
CA ALA A 111 -2.69 0.10 0.55
C ALA A 111 -2.92 -1.40 0.31
N SER A 112 -4.15 -1.81 0.45
CA SER A 112 -4.66 -3.15 0.18
C SER A 112 -6.18 -3.14 0.13
N GLY A 113 -6.76 -3.89 -0.79
CA GLY A 113 -8.21 -4.10 -0.87
C GLY A 113 -8.68 -5.38 -0.15
N ASP A 114 -7.80 -6.07 0.56
CA ASP A 114 -8.10 -7.34 1.22
C ASP A 114 -9.00 -7.13 2.45
N SER A 115 -10.22 -7.68 2.39
CA SER A 115 -11.20 -7.58 3.47
C SER A 115 -10.78 -8.30 4.75
N ASP A 116 -9.76 -9.17 4.71
CA ASP A 116 -9.20 -9.80 5.90
C ASP A 116 -8.57 -8.78 6.86
N PHE A 117 -8.25 -7.57 6.38
CA PHE A 117 -7.76 -6.47 7.22
C PHE A 117 -8.85 -5.68 7.95
N VAL A 118 -10.13 -5.96 7.72
CA VAL A 118 -11.21 -5.23 8.41
C VAL A 118 -11.08 -5.25 9.93
N PRO A 119 -10.82 -6.40 10.58
CA PRO A 119 -10.62 -6.41 12.04
C PRO A 119 -9.44 -5.54 12.50
N LEU A 120 -8.35 -5.52 11.73
CA LEU A 120 -7.19 -4.66 12.00
C LEU A 120 -7.57 -3.18 11.92
N ILE A 121 -8.28 -2.78 10.87
CA ILE A 121 -8.74 -1.41 10.67
C ILE A 121 -9.61 -0.97 11.85
N GLN A 122 -10.54 -1.81 12.28
CA GLN A 122 -11.41 -1.52 13.42
C GLN A 122 -10.62 -1.36 14.72
N GLU A 123 -9.64 -2.22 14.97
CA GLU A 123 -8.80 -2.15 16.17
C GLU A 123 -7.96 -0.88 16.21
N VAL A 124 -7.34 -0.50 15.09
CA VAL A 124 -6.54 0.71 14.99
C VAL A 124 -7.41 1.96 15.18
N ARG A 125 -8.59 1.99 14.60
CA ARG A 125 -9.53 3.11 14.76
C ARG A 125 -9.99 3.31 16.21
N LYS A 126 -10.11 2.23 16.97
CA LYS A 126 -10.42 2.33 18.43
C LYS A 126 -9.35 3.08 19.22
N SER A 127 -8.13 3.13 18.71
CA SER A 127 -7.03 3.90 19.30
C SER A 127 -7.06 5.39 18.94
N GLY A 128 -8.08 5.83 18.20
CA GLY A 128 -8.21 7.23 17.76
C GLY A 128 -7.38 7.58 16.53
N ILE A 129 -6.82 6.58 15.84
CA ILE A 129 -6.03 6.76 14.63
C ILE A 129 -6.94 6.62 13.40
N ARG A 130 -6.82 7.54 12.45
CA ARG A 130 -7.50 7.41 11.16
C ARG A 130 -6.82 6.34 10.33
N VAL A 131 -7.61 5.46 9.73
CA VAL A 131 -7.11 4.46 8.77
C VAL A 131 -7.67 4.79 7.41
N GLU A 132 -6.83 5.25 6.51
CA GLU A 132 -7.17 5.43 5.10
C GLU A 132 -6.76 4.19 4.31
N VAL A 133 -7.66 3.67 3.52
CA VAL A 133 -7.41 2.52 2.65
C VAL A 133 -7.19 3.01 1.23
N ALA A 134 -6.07 2.63 0.64
CA ALA A 134 -5.76 2.89 -0.76
C ALA A 134 -5.90 1.59 -1.56
N ALA A 135 -6.85 1.53 -2.47
CA ALA A 135 -7.11 0.33 -3.28
C ALA A 135 -7.88 0.68 -4.55
N PHE A 136 -8.02 -0.29 -5.43
CA PHE A 136 -8.95 -0.21 -6.55
C PHE A 136 -10.34 -0.62 -6.06
N GLU A 137 -11.34 0.22 -6.33
CA GLU A 137 -12.71 0.03 -5.82
C GLU A 137 -13.27 -1.35 -6.16
N GLU A 138 -13.04 -1.84 -7.38
CA GLU A 138 -13.52 -3.15 -7.82
C GLU A 138 -12.97 -4.33 -7.01
N ASN A 139 -11.85 -4.15 -6.31
CA ASN A 139 -11.22 -5.17 -5.48
C ASN A 139 -11.35 -4.91 -3.98
N ALA A 140 -11.84 -3.75 -3.60
CA ALA A 140 -12.13 -3.43 -2.21
C ALA A 140 -13.53 -3.91 -1.87
N GLY A 141 -13.65 -4.85 -0.95
CA GLY A 141 -14.95 -5.30 -0.47
C GLY A 141 -15.72 -4.16 0.20
N MET A 142 -17.06 -4.22 0.14
CA MET A 142 -17.92 -3.21 0.78
C MET A 142 -17.59 -3.06 2.27
N ASP A 143 -17.23 -4.14 2.94
CA ASP A 143 -16.88 -4.12 4.37
C ASP A 143 -15.67 -3.21 4.65
N ILE A 144 -14.65 -3.26 3.80
CA ILE A 144 -13.46 -2.42 4.00
C ILE A 144 -13.79 -0.94 3.76
N LEU A 145 -14.62 -0.65 2.75
CA LEU A 145 -15.09 0.71 2.46
C LEU A 145 -15.90 1.30 3.60
N LEU A 146 -16.74 0.48 4.24
CA LEU A 146 -17.59 0.91 5.36
C LEU A 146 -16.79 1.09 6.68
N LYS A 147 -15.67 0.44 6.83
CA LYS A 147 -14.91 0.41 8.10
C LYS A 147 -13.68 1.31 8.10
N CYS A 148 -13.15 1.71 6.96
CA CYS A 148 -12.05 2.65 6.89
C CYS A 148 -12.50 4.08 7.24
N SER A 149 -11.54 4.91 7.62
CA SER A 149 -11.79 6.33 7.90
C SER A 149 -11.89 7.17 6.64
N GLY A 150 -11.28 6.71 5.55
CA GLY A 150 -11.29 7.35 4.25
C GLY A 150 -10.79 6.36 3.20
N PHE A 151 -11.23 6.53 1.97
CA PHE A 151 -10.85 5.67 0.85
C PHE A 151 -10.12 6.48 -0.22
N ILE A 152 -8.93 6.01 -0.59
CA ILE A 152 -8.15 6.54 -1.70
C ILE A 152 -8.34 5.61 -2.89
N ASP A 153 -9.10 6.07 -3.88
CA ASP A 153 -9.36 5.31 -5.10
C ASP A 153 -8.13 5.38 -6.01
N LEU A 154 -7.43 4.26 -6.15
CA LEU A 154 -6.20 4.19 -6.94
C LEU A 154 -6.44 4.37 -8.45
N ALA A 155 -7.65 4.07 -8.95
CA ALA A 155 -7.97 4.34 -10.35
C ALA A 155 -8.06 5.85 -10.60
N VAL A 156 -8.74 6.57 -9.72
CA VAL A 156 -8.82 8.04 -9.80
C VAL A 156 -7.43 8.67 -9.64
N TYR A 157 -6.65 8.20 -8.68
CA TYR A 157 -5.26 8.64 -8.50
C TYR A 157 -4.45 8.44 -9.77
N TYR A 158 -4.51 7.26 -10.39
CA TYR A 158 -3.71 6.93 -11.56
C TYR A 158 -4.13 7.75 -12.79
N GLU A 159 -5.41 7.99 -12.98
CA GLU A 159 -5.91 8.86 -14.05
C GLU A 159 -5.37 10.29 -13.91
N GLY A 160 -5.34 10.82 -12.68
CA GLY A 160 -4.74 12.12 -12.39
C GLY A 160 -3.23 12.14 -12.63
N TYR A 161 -2.54 11.08 -12.26
CA TYR A 161 -1.11 10.91 -12.54
C TYR A 161 -0.81 10.93 -14.05
N LEU A 162 -1.56 10.17 -14.85
CA LEU A 162 -1.41 10.17 -16.32
C LEU A 162 -1.68 11.54 -16.94
N ALA A 163 -2.71 12.24 -16.47
CA ALA A 163 -3.04 13.57 -16.99
C ALA A 163 -1.91 14.57 -16.72
N ALA A 164 -1.28 14.51 -15.54
CA ALA A 164 -0.14 15.36 -15.21
C ALA A 164 1.08 15.06 -16.09
N GLN A 165 1.38 13.78 -16.35
CA GLN A 165 2.48 13.36 -17.23
C GLN A 165 2.27 13.83 -18.68
N ASN A 166 1.03 13.78 -19.19
CA ASN A 166 0.71 14.22 -20.54
C ASN A 166 0.75 15.75 -20.68
N GLY A 167 0.36 16.48 -19.64
CA GLY A 167 0.40 17.95 -19.63
C GLY A 167 1.83 18.50 -19.66
N GLU A 168 2.79 17.83 -19.04
CA GLU A 168 4.21 18.20 -19.07
C GLU A 168 4.85 17.99 -20.45
N GLN A 169 4.31 17.08 -21.27
CA GLN A 169 4.81 16.82 -22.63
C GLN A 169 4.32 17.83 -23.67
N ASP A 170 3.23 18.54 -23.39
CA ASP A 170 2.66 19.55 -24.28
C ASP A 170 3.26 20.96 -24.05
N GLU A 171 4.08 21.16 -23.03
CA GLU A 171 4.73 22.43 -22.69
C GLU A 171 6.21 22.52 -23.17
N ASP A 172 6.77 21.45 -23.74
CA ASP A 172 8.11 21.39 -24.36
C ASP A 172 7.99 21.44 -25.92
#